data_77c5e0c71ac20bc59b17bab908146973
#
_entry.id   77c5e0c71ac20bc59b17bab908146973
#
_cell.length_a   1.000
_cell.length_b   1.000
_cell.length_c   1.000
_cell.angle_alpha   90.00
_cell.angle_beta   90.00
_cell.angle_gamma   90.00
#
_symmetry.space_group_name_H-M   'P 1'
#
loop_
_entity.id
_entity.type
_entity.pdbx_description
1 polymer ?
#
loop_
_entity_poly.entity_id
_entity_poly.type
_entity_poly.pdbx_seq_one_letter_code
_entity_poly.pdbx_strand_id
1 'polypeptide(L)'
;MKKKALAFAAMACSVAMLLSACGGSNSNAASGDTAGSNIITAYNSEPQNPLIPGNTNETGGGKPVDLLFSRLVSFDKDGKASNEVAESITPNDDATQYTIKIKSGWKFTDGTPVTAESFTKAWSYVANAKNAQKCSSFFSAIAGYDDLQKDGLKGDEQLSGLKVVDDTTFTVDLNQSDSVFPIKVGYSAFAPLPESFYKDPKAFGEKPVSNGPYKLDHWDHNKEIALVKNPDYKGNEQPKNDGVTFKVYTDDSAAYRDIQAGNLDVMESVPAAFTKTFKTDKKVQAYSEAGSVIQTFTIPSSLDHFKNDEEGQLRRQAISMAINRDQLIDKVLNGNATAATEFTSPKTPGYSDSLKGADNLKFNASKAKELWAKADAISKYDGQLTFSYNADGGAKPLYDAIVNQLKNNLGIDAATNPIPTFQEFRDAVTNRQMKGAFRTGWQPDYPFAENYLWQLYSTAAADGNGSNDGDYKNPAFDDLCKQAAAASSTDDANKLYQQAEEILLNDLPAIPLYYSNASGVASLNVKSGYAFAWQNLPTYTEMSKK
;
A
#
# COMPACT_ATOMS: atom_id res chain seq x y z
N MET A 1 51.97 40.32 3.95
CA MET A 1 53.40 40.21 3.53
C MET A 1 53.58 38.89 2.81
N LYS A 2 54.15 39.00 1.54
CA LYS A 2 54.74 37.98 0.65
C LYS A 2 53.78 36.89 0.13
N LYS A 3 53.08 36.96 -1.03
CA LYS A 3 53.48 36.84 -2.46
C LYS A 3 54.57 35.81 -2.77
N LYS A 4 54.17 34.81 -3.60
CA LYS A 4 54.88 34.24 -4.79
C LYS A 4 53.97 33.08 -5.28
N ALA A 5 53.37 33.00 -6.37
CA ALA A 5 53.41 33.16 -7.83
C ALA A 5 54.47 32.29 -8.54
N LEU A 6 54.02 31.74 -9.68
CA LEU A 6 54.68 31.09 -10.82
C LEU A 6 54.79 29.54 -10.75
N ALA A 7 54.61 28.77 -11.89
CA ALA A 7 54.47 29.10 -13.30
C ALA A 7 53.94 27.88 -14.09
N PHE A 8 53.39 28.17 -15.25
CA PHE A 8 53.03 27.31 -16.40
C PHE A 8 54.20 26.43 -16.91
N ALA A 9 53.86 25.22 -17.40
CA ALA A 9 54.51 24.69 -18.62
C ALA A 9 53.55 23.72 -19.33
N ALA A 10 53.12 24.15 -20.51
CA ALA A 10 52.53 23.31 -21.54
C ALA A 10 53.66 22.69 -22.39
N MET A 11 53.48 21.46 -22.83
CA MET A 11 54.19 20.92 -23.98
C MET A 11 53.35 19.89 -24.71
N ALA A 12 53.03 20.21 -25.93
CA ALA A 12 52.43 19.36 -26.96
C ALA A 12 53.56 18.69 -27.78
N CYS A 13 53.25 17.57 -28.41
CA CYS A 13 53.78 16.95 -29.63
C CYS A 13 53.74 15.42 -29.47
N SER A 14 53.39 14.63 -30.38
CA SER A 14 52.85 14.49 -31.73
C SER A 14 53.00 13.03 -32.16
N VAL A 15 51.97 12.50 -32.75
CA VAL A 15 51.84 11.48 -33.80
C VAL A 15 53.02 10.56 -34.08
N ALA A 16 52.80 9.24 -34.06
CA ALA A 16 53.30 8.30 -35.05
C ALA A 16 52.43 7.04 -35.14
N MET A 17 51.83 6.79 -36.30
CA MET A 17 51.28 5.50 -36.74
C MET A 17 52.44 4.53 -37.02
N LEU A 18 52.22 3.25 -36.66
CA LEU A 18 52.81 2.13 -37.39
C LEU A 18 51.86 0.91 -37.34
N LEU A 19 51.42 0.56 -38.54
CA LEU A 19 50.79 -0.71 -38.88
C LEU A 19 51.79 -1.86 -38.80
N SER A 20 51.43 -2.95 -38.20
CA SER A 20 51.91 -4.25 -38.65
C SER A 20 50.89 -5.35 -38.33
N ALA A 21 50.57 -6.08 -39.38
CA ALA A 21 49.58 -7.15 -39.44
C ALA A 21 50.18 -8.50 -39.06
N CYS A 22 49.28 -9.45 -38.82
CA CYS A 22 49.37 -10.90 -38.84
C CYS A 22 49.64 -11.65 -37.51
N GLY A 23 48.65 -12.47 -37.17
CA GLY A 23 48.80 -13.60 -36.27
C GLY A 23 47.43 -14.04 -35.70
N GLY A 24 46.72 -14.93 -36.38
CA GLY A 24 45.40 -15.41 -35.96
C GLY A 24 45.41 -16.23 -34.69
N SER A 25 44.40 -16.03 -33.90
CA SER A 25 43.83 -17.04 -33.00
C SER A 25 42.33 -16.76 -32.87
N ASN A 26 41.54 -17.69 -33.31
CA ASN A 26 40.07 -17.71 -33.14
C ASN A 26 39.73 -17.63 -31.66
N SER A 27 39.25 -16.51 -31.22
CA SER A 27 38.34 -16.42 -30.10
C SER A 27 37.01 -15.98 -30.66
N ASN A 28 36.10 -16.93 -30.85
CA ASN A 28 34.71 -16.67 -31.04
C ASN A 28 34.19 -15.87 -29.81
N ALA A 29 34.31 -14.56 -29.86
CA ALA A 29 33.37 -13.71 -29.16
C ALA A 29 32.05 -13.89 -29.92
N ALA A 30 31.19 -14.75 -29.43
CA ALA A 30 29.84 -14.78 -29.83
C ALA A 30 29.27 -13.36 -29.58
N SER A 31 29.17 -12.58 -30.64
CA SER A 31 28.18 -11.49 -30.69
C SER A 31 26.82 -12.19 -30.53
N GLY A 32 26.43 -12.35 -29.27
CA GLY A 32 25.08 -12.80 -28.93
C GLY A 32 24.12 -11.82 -29.59
N ASP A 33 23.41 -12.36 -30.51
CA ASP A 33 22.21 -11.81 -31.10
C ASP A 33 21.36 -11.28 -29.94
N THR A 34 21.26 -9.97 -29.78
CA THR A 34 20.29 -9.34 -28.87
C THR A 34 18.91 -9.41 -29.51
N ALA A 35 18.44 -10.62 -29.78
CA ALA A 35 17.02 -10.89 -29.87
C ALA A 35 16.45 -10.49 -28.52
N GLY A 36 15.75 -9.36 -28.46
CA GLY A 36 15.46 -8.54 -27.28
C GLY A 36 15.15 -9.36 -26.03
N SER A 37 15.97 -9.19 -25.02
CA SER A 37 15.78 -9.75 -23.68
C SER A 37 14.37 -9.39 -23.20
N ASN A 38 13.57 -10.39 -22.80
CA ASN A 38 12.24 -10.18 -22.23
C ASN A 38 12.30 -9.89 -20.72
N ILE A 39 13.37 -9.22 -20.27
CA ILE A 39 13.51 -8.74 -18.90
C ILE A 39 12.89 -7.35 -18.82
N ILE A 40 11.97 -7.16 -17.88
CA ILE A 40 11.33 -5.87 -17.59
C ILE A 40 12.25 -5.07 -16.68
N THR A 41 12.60 -3.85 -17.07
CA THR A 41 13.29 -2.90 -16.17
C THR A 41 12.28 -1.99 -15.51
N ALA A 42 12.29 -1.91 -14.19
CA ALA A 42 11.33 -1.17 -13.39
C ALA A 42 12.02 -0.12 -12.52
N TYR A 43 11.34 1.01 -12.31
CA TYR A 43 11.77 2.02 -11.34
C TYR A 43 11.78 1.45 -9.92
N ASN A 44 12.76 1.87 -9.12
CA ASN A 44 12.79 1.60 -7.69
C ASN A 44 13.54 2.68 -6.91
N SER A 45 13.28 2.73 -5.61
CA SER A 45 14.18 3.31 -4.60
C SER A 45 15.02 2.21 -3.98
N GLU A 46 16.17 2.55 -3.38
CA GLU A 46 16.95 1.59 -2.60
C GLU A 46 16.12 1.07 -1.42
N PRO A 47 16.01 -0.27 -1.20
CA PRO A 47 15.36 -0.83 -0.03
C PRO A 47 15.95 -0.33 1.28
N GLN A 48 15.10 0.01 2.24
CA GLN A 48 15.56 0.47 3.56
C GLN A 48 15.95 -0.68 4.48
N ASN A 49 15.45 -1.88 4.21
CA ASN A 49 15.66 -3.08 5.01
C ASN A 49 16.12 -4.24 4.12
N PRO A 50 16.80 -5.25 4.69
CA PRO A 50 17.07 -6.50 4.01
C PRO A 50 15.79 -7.14 3.45
N LEU A 51 15.89 -7.90 2.35
CA LEU A 51 14.75 -8.51 1.65
C LEU A 51 14.18 -9.70 2.44
N ILE A 52 13.62 -9.41 3.62
CA ILE A 52 12.98 -10.36 4.53
C ILE A 52 11.50 -9.99 4.63
N PRO A 53 10.55 -10.89 4.28
CA PRO A 53 9.11 -10.59 4.26
C PRO A 53 8.59 -9.94 5.52
N GLY A 54 8.95 -10.45 6.70
CA GLY A 54 8.51 -9.91 7.99
C GLY A 54 9.20 -8.62 8.43
N ASN A 55 10.27 -8.19 7.74
CA ASN A 55 11.02 -6.97 8.07
C ASN A 55 10.92 -5.86 7.03
N THR A 56 10.20 -6.09 5.96
CA THR A 56 10.04 -5.14 4.83
C THR A 56 8.65 -4.52 4.90
N ASN A 57 8.58 -3.20 5.17
CA ASN A 57 7.34 -2.43 5.29
C ASN A 57 7.36 -1.14 4.44
N GLU A 58 8.22 -1.09 3.43
CA GLU A 58 8.37 0.05 2.51
C GLU A 58 8.42 -0.43 1.05
N THR A 59 8.08 0.45 0.11
CA THR A 59 7.82 0.08 -1.29
C THR A 59 9.08 -0.43 -2.01
N GLY A 60 10.26 0.15 -1.72
CA GLY A 60 11.51 -0.22 -2.41
C GLY A 60 11.91 -1.68 -2.18
N GLY A 61 11.76 -2.18 -0.96
CA GLY A 61 11.96 -3.59 -0.61
C GLY A 61 10.73 -4.46 -0.84
N GLY A 62 9.52 -3.89 -0.67
CA GLY A 62 8.26 -4.62 -0.83
C GLY A 62 8.06 -5.17 -2.24
N LYS A 63 8.36 -4.39 -3.29
CA LYS A 63 8.25 -4.84 -4.68
C LYS A 63 9.06 -6.10 -4.99
N PRO A 64 10.37 -6.17 -4.71
CA PRO A 64 11.11 -7.42 -4.92
C PRO A 64 10.67 -8.54 -3.97
N VAL A 65 10.31 -8.26 -2.71
CA VAL A 65 9.82 -9.28 -1.77
C VAL A 65 8.53 -9.94 -2.27
N ASP A 66 7.59 -9.17 -2.82
CA ASP A 66 6.33 -9.70 -3.38
C ASP A 66 6.57 -10.66 -4.56
N LEU A 67 7.61 -10.42 -5.36
CA LEU A 67 7.96 -11.28 -6.49
C LEU A 67 8.84 -12.48 -6.08
N LEU A 68 9.56 -12.38 -4.96
CA LEU A 68 10.42 -13.44 -4.45
C LEU A 68 9.65 -14.47 -3.63
N PHE A 69 8.60 -14.08 -2.90
CA PHE A 69 7.94 -14.95 -1.92
C PHE A 69 6.45 -15.13 -2.20
N SER A 70 6.04 -16.38 -2.40
CA SER A 70 4.63 -16.77 -2.40
C SER A 70 4.13 -17.04 -1.00
N ARG A 71 2.88 -16.67 -0.73
CA ARG A 71 2.16 -16.82 0.54
C ARG A 71 1.10 -17.91 0.42
N LEU A 72 0.31 -18.11 1.46
CA LEU A 72 -0.82 -19.04 1.42
C LEU A 72 -1.87 -18.63 0.38
N VAL A 73 -2.06 -17.32 0.21
CA VAL A 73 -3.05 -16.71 -0.67
C VAL A 73 -2.36 -15.68 -1.55
N SER A 74 -2.75 -15.60 -2.81
CA SER A 74 -2.40 -14.53 -3.75
C SER A 74 -3.64 -13.71 -4.11
N PHE A 75 -3.42 -12.51 -4.65
CA PHE A 75 -4.47 -11.59 -5.11
C PHE A 75 -4.31 -11.33 -6.59
N ASP A 76 -5.41 -11.34 -7.33
CA ASP A 76 -5.38 -10.84 -8.70
C ASP A 76 -5.25 -9.30 -8.73
N LYS A 77 -5.17 -8.72 -9.94
CA LYS A 77 -5.02 -7.26 -10.10
C LYS A 77 -6.16 -6.44 -9.48
N ASP A 78 -7.33 -7.04 -9.28
CA ASP A 78 -8.52 -6.39 -8.72
C ASP A 78 -8.72 -6.72 -7.22
N GLY A 79 -7.72 -7.37 -6.58
CA GLY A 79 -7.72 -7.70 -5.16
C GLY A 79 -8.50 -8.95 -4.79
N LYS A 80 -8.98 -9.73 -5.78
CA LYS A 80 -9.66 -11.00 -5.49
C LYS A 80 -8.65 -12.04 -5.02
N ALA A 81 -8.91 -12.59 -3.83
CA ALA A 81 -8.07 -13.62 -3.22
C ALA A 81 -8.27 -15.00 -3.85
N SER A 82 -7.18 -15.76 -3.94
CA SER A 82 -7.19 -17.18 -4.31
C SER A 82 -6.07 -17.93 -3.59
N ASN A 83 -6.31 -19.22 -3.31
CA ASN A 83 -5.29 -20.06 -2.68
C ASN A 83 -4.06 -20.18 -3.59
N GLU A 84 -2.89 -19.82 -3.06
CA GLU A 84 -1.60 -19.89 -3.74
C GLU A 84 -0.83 -21.13 -3.27
N VAL A 85 -0.10 -21.05 -2.15
CA VAL A 85 0.55 -22.21 -1.51
C VAL A 85 -0.48 -23.07 -0.78
N ALA A 86 -1.54 -22.46 -0.24
CA ALA A 86 -2.62 -23.20 0.40
C ALA A 86 -3.39 -24.09 -0.57
N GLU A 87 -3.67 -25.33 -0.19
CA GLU A 87 -4.69 -26.17 -0.78
C GLU A 87 -6.06 -25.77 -0.23
N SER A 88 -6.15 -25.60 1.10
CA SER A 88 -7.35 -25.11 1.79
C SER A 88 -7.00 -24.32 3.04
N ILE A 89 -7.88 -23.38 3.40
CA ILE A 89 -7.89 -22.63 4.63
C ILE A 89 -9.32 -22.72 5.18
N THR A 90 -9.54 -23.56 6.18
CA THR A 90 -10.88 -23.94 6.65
C THR A 90 -11.09 -23.45 8.07
N PRO A 91 -12.09 -22.59 8.33
CA PRO A 91 -12.44 -22.16 9.68
C PRO A 91 -13.20 -23.27 10.45
N ASN A 92 -13.20 -23.15 11.78
CA ASN A 92 -14.23 -23.74 12.61
C ASN A 92 -15.53 -22.89 12.54
N ASP A 93 -16.58 -23.28 13.25
CA ASP A 93 -17.92 -22.69 13.15
C ASP A 93 -17.98 -21.18 13.49
N ASP A 94 -17.07 -20.71 14.36
CA ASP A 94 -17.03 -19.32 14.83
C ASP A 94 -15.81 -18.52 14.34
N ALA A 95 -15.06 -19.06 13.37
CA ALA A 95 -13.86 -18.45 12.79
C ALA A 95 -12.78 -18.06 13.83
N THR A 96 -12.69 -18.77 14.95
CA THR A 96 -11.64 -18.61 15.96
C THR A 96 -10.47 -19.57 15.77
N GLN A 97 -10.61 -20.59 14.92
CA GLN A 97 -9.55 -21.52 14.56
C GLN A 97 -9.59 -21.82 13.06
N TYR A 98 -8.42 -21.90 12.45
CA TYR A 98 -8.26 -22.28 11.06
C TYR A 98 -7.40 -23.52 10.94
N THR A 99 -7.85 -24.49 10.13
CA THR A 99 -7.02 -25.59 9.64
C THR A 99 -6.50 -25.25 8.25
N ILE A 100 -5.19 -25.17 8.11
CA ILE A 100 -4.52 -24.80 6.87
C ILE A 100 -3.81 -26.02 6.32
N LYS A 101 -4.14 -26.39 5.08
CA LYS A 101 -3.46 -27.42 4.33
C LYS A 101 -2.72 -26.80 3.15
N ILE A 102 -1.44 -27.10 2.97
CA ILE A 102 -0.62 -26.61 1.87
C ILE A 102 -0.50 -27.66 0.76
N LYS A 103 -0.39 -27.16 -0.48
CA LYS A 103 -0.19 -28.00 -1.67
C LYS A 103 1.15 -28.72 -1.58
N SER A 104 1.18 -30.00 -1.86
CA SER A 104 2.43 -30.78 -1.90
C SER A 104 3.35 -30.37 -3.04
N GLY A 105 4.65 -30.51 -2.81
CA GLY A 105 5.68 -30.30 -3.84
C GLY A 105 6.09 -28.85 -4.08
N TRP A 106 5.67 -27.91 -3.25
CA TRP A 106 6.27 -26.58 -3.21
C TRP A 106 7.69 -26.64 -2.66
N LYS A 107 8.59 -25.87 -3.28
CA LYS A 107 10.01 -25.83 -2.91
C LYS A 107 10.51 -24.41 -2.85
N PHE A 108 11.49 -24.20 -2.00
CA PHE A 108 12.35 -23.03 -2.07
C PHE A 108 13.36 -23.15 -3.22
N THR A 109 13.95 -22.03 -3.60
CA THR A 109 14.91 -21.93 -4.73
C THR A 109 16.22 -22.70 -4.51
N ASP A 110 16.50 -23.15 -3.29
CA ASP A 110 17.58 -24.08 -2.96
C ASP A 110 17.20 -25.57 -3.07
N GLY A 111 15.92 -25.84 -3.45
CA GLY A 111 15.37 -27.17 -3.59
C GLY A 111 14.80 -27.79 -2.32
N THR A 112 14.90 -27.13 -1.16
CA THR A 112 14.29 -27.59 0.10
C THR A 112 12.76 -27.47 0.03
N PRO A 113 12.00 -28.38 0.69
CA PRO A 113 10.54 -28.34 0.64
C PRO A 113 9.99 -27.16 1.45
N VAL A 114 8.86 -26.59 0.99
CA VAL A 114 8.01 -25.72 1.79
C VAL A 114 7.07 -26.62 2.59
N THR A 115 7.09 -26.50 3.91
CA THR A 115 6.29 -27.32 4.85
C THR A 115 5.45 -26.45 5.77
N ALA A 116 4.53 -27.06 6.52
CA ALA A 116 3.78 -26.40 7.59
C ALA A 116 4.70 -25.67 8.57
N GLU A 117 5.83 -26.28 8.93
CA GLU A 117 6.82 -25.69 9.83
C GLU A 117 7.48 -24.44 9.22
N SER A 118 7.65 -24.37 7.89
CA SER A 118 8.18 -23.17 7.21
C SER A 118 7.31 -21.92 7.46
N PHE A 119 6.00 -22.10 7.64
CA PHE A 119 5.07 -21.02 8.00
C PHE A 119 5.07 -20.75 9.51
N THR A 120 4.88 -21.77 10.34
CA THR A 120 4.69 -21.58 11.78
C THR A 120 5.93 -21.00 12.47
N LYS A 121 7.12 -21.44 12.07
CA LYS A 121 8.39 -20.84 12.55
C LYS A 121 8.57 -19.40 12.05
N ALA A 122 8.29 -19.14 10.77
CA ALA A 122 8.43 -17.80 10.20
C ALA A 122 7.50 -16.79 10.91
N TRP A 123 6.24 -17.14 11.09
CA TRP A 123 5.26 -16.30 11.75
C TRP A 123 5.64 -16.04 13.22
N SER A 124 6.06 -17.07 13.94
CA SER A 124 6.53 -16.93 15.32
C SER A 124 7.79 -16.06 15.42
N TYR A 125 8.72 -16.21 14.48
CA TYR A 125 9.93 -15.37 14.42
C TYR A 125 9.58 -13.90 14.22
N VAL A 126 8.66 -13.60 13.28
CA VAL A 126 8.21 -12.23 13.02
C VAL A 126 7.44 -11.64 14.18
N ALA A 127 6.56 -12.43 14.82
CA ALA A 127 5.77 -12.00 15.96
C ALA A 127 6.63 -11.69 17.20
N ASN A 128 7.78 -12.35 17.36
CA ASN A 128 8.60 -12.25 18.57
C ASN A 128 9.34 -10.89 18.62
N ALA A 129 9.02 -10.08 19.64
CA ALA A 129 9.56 -8.72 19.82
C ALA A 129 11.10 -8.70 19.90
N LYS A 130 11.73 -9.79 20.38
CA LYS A 130 13.19 -9.92 20.43
C LYS A 130 13.85 -9.83 19.05
N ASN A 131 13.16 -10.28 18.00
CA ASN A 131 13.66 -10.27 16.63
C ASN A 131 13.45 -8.92 15.92
N ALA A 132 12.73 -7.98 16.55
CA ALA A 132 12.52 -6.59 16.08
C ALA A 132 12.05 -6.49 14.62
N GLN A 133 11.16 -7.40 14.19
CA GLN A 133 10.63 -7.39 12.84
C GLN A 133 9.56 -6.31 12.67
N LYS A 134 9.61 -5.55 11.58
CA LYS A 134 8.73 -4.41 11.32
C LYS A 134 7.25 -4.76 11.21
N CYS A 135 6.95 -5.98 10.76
CA CYS A 135 5.59 -6.46 10.52
C CYS A 135 5.04 -7.31 11.68
N SER A 136 5.65 -7.25 12.88
CA SER A 136 5.24 -8.06 14.04
C SER A 136 3.74 -7.92 14.37
N SER A 137 3.19 -6.71 14.33
CA SER A 137 1.79 -6.44 14.70
C SER A 137 0.74 -7.15 13.82
N PHE A 138 1.09 -7.57 12.60
CA PHE A 138 0.16 -8.35 11.76
C PHE A 138 -0.22 -9.71 12.35
N PHE A 139 0.56 -10.22 13.30
CA PHE A 139 0.33 -11.49 13.97
C PHE A 139 -0.45 -11.36 15.28
N SER A 140 -0.87 -10.15 15.66
CA SER A 140 -1.51 -9.86 16.96
C SER A 140 -2.84 -10.59 17.18
N ALA A 141 -3.52 -11.00 16.11
CA ALA A 141 -4.73 -11.82 16.20
C ALA A 141 -4.48 -13.28 16.59
N ILE A 142 -3.23 -13.78 16.47
CA ILE A 142 -2.90 -15.18 16.75
C ILE A 142 -2.64 -15.36 18.25
N ALA A 143 -3.22 -16.41 18.83
CA ALA A 143 -3.06 -16.71 20.25
C ALA A 143 -1.58 -16.87 20.64
N GLY A 144 -1.21 -16.26 21.77
CA GLY A 144 0.17 -16.24 22.27
C GLY A 144 1.01 -15.05 21.76
N TYR A 145 0.46 -14.15 20.96
CA TYR A 145 1.20 -12.96 20.51
C TYR A 145 1.67 -12.10 21.68
N ASP A 146 0.82 -11.80 22.64
CA ASP A 146 1.15 -10.97 23.81
C ASP A 146 2.26 -11.58 24.67
N ASP A 147 2.36 -12.92 24.70
CA ASP A 147 3.44 -13.61 25.39
C ASP A 147 4.79 -13.38 24.70
N LEU A 148 4.80 -13.19 23.38
CA LEU A 148 5.99 -12.88 22.59
C LEU A 148 6.36 -11.38 22.59
N GLN A 149 5.62 -10.52 23.31
CA GLN A 149 5.96 -9.11 23.52
C GLN A 149 6.65 -8.84 24.87
N LYS A 150 6.83 -9.87 25.71
CA LYS A 150 7.40 -9.74 27.06
C LYS A 150 8.92 -9.59 27.03
N ASP A 151 9.46 -9.01 28.09
CA ASP A 151 10.91 -8.97 28.30
C ASP A 151 11.50 -10.35 28.56
N GLY A 152 12.78 -10.53 28.21
CA GLY A 152 13.54 -11.75 28.53
C GLY A 152 13.44 -12.87 27.52
N LEU A 153 12.78 -12.65 26.39
CA LEU A 153 12.69 -13.63 25.30
C LEU A 153 14.07 -13.90 24.67
N LYS A 154 14.24 -15.10 24.13
CA LYS A 154 15.45 -15.54 23.40
C LYS A 154 15.36 -15.24 21.91
N GLY A 155 14.12 -15.22 21.35
CA GLY A 155 13.83 -14.95 19.94
C GLY A 155 13.45 -16.21 19.15
N ASP A 156 13.45 -17.39 19.78
CA ASP A 156 13.06 -18.68 19.21
C ASP A 156 11.73 -19.22 19.74
N GLU A 157 11.10 -18.49 20.69
CA GLU A 157 9.79 -18.84 21.21
C GLU A 157 8.72 -18.77 20.11
N GLN A 158 7.78 -19.72 20.19
CA GLN A 158 6.74 -19.89 19.19
C GLN A 158 5.39 -19.33 19.67
N LEU A 159 4.56 -18.85 18.73
CA LEU A 159 3.16 -18.52 18.99
C LEU A 159 2.41 -19.77 19.46
N SER A 160 1.78 -19.71 20.63
CA SER A 160 1.05 -20.87 21.20
C SER A 160 -0.18 -21.27 20.38
N GLY A 161 -0.71 -20.36 19.58
CA GLY A 161 -1.82 -20.62 18.65
C GLY A 161 -1.43 -21.39 17.39
N LEU A 162 -0.14 -21.62 17.13
CA LEU A 162 0.31 -22.35 15.94
C LEU A 162 0.66 -23.80 16.29
N LYS A 163 0.05 -24.75 15.59
CA LYS A 163 0.30 -26.18 15.82
C LYS A 163 0.50 -26.92 14.51
N VAL A 164 1.67 -27.46 14.29
CA VAL A 164 1.96 -28.36 13.17
C VAL A 164 1.28 -29.71 13.43
N VAL A 165 0.45 -30.15 12.49
CA VAL A 165 -0.22 -31.46 12.51
C VAL A 165 0.61 -32.49 11.76
N ASP A 166 1.07 -32.12 10.56
CA ASP A 166 1.99 -32.89 9.71
C ASP A 166 2.75 -31.93 8.78
N ASP A 167 3.58 -32.48 7.88
CA ASP A 167 4.42 -31.66 6.98
C ASP A 167 3.62 -30.67 6.10
N THR A 168 2.34 -30.94 5.87
CA THR A 168 1.48 -30.15 4.99
C THR A 168 0.30 -29.50 5.70
N THR A 169 0.11 -29.75 6.97
CA THR A 169 -1.08 -29.29 7.73
C THR A 169 -0.68 -28.65 9.04
N PHE A 170 -1.24 -27.49 9.33
CA PHE A 170 -1.13 -26.83 10.63
C PHE A 170 -2.43 -26.12 10.99
N THR A 171 -2.62 -25.86 12.28
CA THR A 171 -3.75 -25.07 12.78
C THR A 171 -3.30 -23.72 13.32
N VAL A 172 -4.20 -22.76 13.26
CA VAL A 172 -4.02 -21.41 13.80
C VAL A 172 -5.18 -21.11 14.73
N ASP A 173 -4.90 -20.95 16.01
CA ASP A 173 -5.88 -20.50 17.00
C ASP A 173 -5.81 -18.97 17.08
N LEU A 174 -6.93 -18.26 16.96
CA LEU A 174 -7.04 -16.82 17.03
C LEU A 174 -7.58 -16.38 18.40
N ASN A 175 -7.27 -15.15 18.81
CA ASN A 175 -7.75 -14.55 20.05
C ASN A 175 -9.25 -14.19 20.00
N GLN A 176 -9.81 -14.05 18.81
CA GLN A 176 -11.21 -13.74 18.55
C GLN A 176 -11.62 -14.22 17.14
N SER A 177 -12.92 -14.22 16.86
CA SER A 177 -13.43 -14.52 15.52
C SER A 177 -12.84 -13.56 14.47
N ASP A 178 -12.34 -14.12 13.36
CA ASP A 178 -11.80 -13.33 12.25
C ASP A 178 -12.00 -14.03 10.90
N SER A 179 -13.17 -13.84 10.28
CA SER A 179 -13.50 -14.40 8.97
C SER A 179 -12.64 -13.83 7.82
N VAL A 180 -11.92 -12.74 8.07
CA VAL A 180 -11.01 -12.09 7.11
C VAL A 180 -9.59 -12.67 7.19
N PHE A 181 -9.29 -13.49 8.19
CA PHE A 181 -7.98 -14.12 8.34
C PHE A 181 -7.45 -14.80 7.06
N PRO A 182 -8.27 -15.51 6.25
CA PRO A 182 -7.81 -16.06 4.97
C PRO A 182 -7.31 -15.02 3.97
N ILE A 183 -7.78 -13.77 4.06
CA ILE A 183 -7.31 -12.66 3.24
C ILE A 183 -5.99 -12.12 3.80
N LYS A 184 -5.90 -11.94 5.13
CA LYS A 184 -4.72 -11.39 5.82
C LYS A 184 -3.46 -12.21 5.56
N VAL A 185 -3.57 -13.55 5.49
CA VAL A 185 -2.43 -14.43 5.19
C VAL A 185 -1.92 -14.35 3.73
N GLY A 186 -2.51 -13.51 2.90
CA GLY A 186 -2.00 -13.07 1.61
C GLY A 186 -1.01 -11.90 1.69
N TYR A 187 -0.86 -11.24 2.85
CA TYR A 187 0.13 -10.18 3.04
C TYR A 187 1.56 -10.76 3.10
N SER A 188 2.54 -10.02 2.60
CA SER A 188 3.93 -10.49 2.44
C SER A 188 4.56 -11.00 3.73
N ALA A 189 4.24 -10.42 4.88
CA ALA A 189 4.77 -10.84 6.19
C ALA A 189 4.45 -12.31 6.54
N PHE A 190 3.37 -12.87 5.98
CA PHE A 190 2.95 -14.26 6.20
C PHE A 190 3.64 -15.28 5.27
N ALA A 191 4.67 -14.87 4.53
CA ALA A 191 5.43 -15.79 3.69
C ALA A 191 6.18 -16.85 4.52
N PRO A 192 6.37 -18.07 3.96
CA PRO A 192 7.18 -19.10 4.61
C PRO A 192 8.68 -18.76 4.49
N LEU A 193 9.48 -19.24 5.44
CA LEU A 193 10.92 -19.12 5.42
C LEU A 193 11.60 -20.49 5.55
N PRO A 194 12.72 -20.73 4.81
CA PRO A 194 13.48 -21.96 4.93
C PRO A 194 14.34 -22.01 6.19
N GLU A 195 14.74 -23.21 6.61
CA GLU A 195 15.66 -23.39 7.77
C GLU A 195 16.98 -22.64 7.63
N SER A 196 17.44 -22.37 6.40
CA SER A 196 18.66 -21.58 6.15
C SER A 196 18.55 -20.13 6.64
N PHE A 197 17.36 -19.57 6.71
CA PHE A 197 17.09 -18.22 7.24
C PHE A 197 17.58 -18.06 8.69
N TYR A 198 17.25 -19.03 9.56
CA TYR A 198 17.51 -18.92 11.01
C TYR A 198 19.00 -19.03 11.37
N LYS A 199 19.87 -19.45 10.41
CA LYS A 199 21.31 -19.52 10.62
C LYS A 199 21.98 -18.15 10.60
N ASP A 200 21.56 -17.29 9.68
CA ASP A 200 22.03 -15.92 9.54
C ASP A 200 20.98 -15.07 8.81
N PRO A 201 19.99 -14.52 9.55
CA PRO A 201 18.93 -13.71 8.96
C PRO A 201 19.44 -12.50 8.18
N LYS A 202 20.57 -11.91 8.60
CA LYS A 202 21.14 -10.75 7.92
C LYS A 202 21.71 -11.13 6.55
N ALA A 203 22.52 -12.17 6.48
CA ALA A 203 23.07 -12.66 5.21
C ALA A 203 21.95 -13.19 4.29
N PHE A 204 20.90 -13.80 4.86
CA PHE A 204 19.73 -14.22 4.10
C PHE A 204 19.03 -13.05 3.43
N GLY A 205 18.85 -11.93 4.13
CA GLY A 205 18.18 -10.76 3.56
C GLY A 205 18.91 -10.11 2.38
N GLU A 206 20.23 -10.30 2.29
CA GLU A 206 21.04 -9.87 1.14
C GLU A 206 20.94 -10.85 -0.05
N LYS A 207 20.70 -12.12 0.23
CA LYS A 207 20.57 -13.18 -0.78
C LYS A 207 19.51 -14.20 -0.38
N PRO A 208 18.24 -13.83 -0.46
CA PRO A 208 17.15 -14.67 0.00
C PRO A 208 16.99 -15.95 -0.83
N VAL A 209 16.74 -17.04 -0.11
CA VAL A 209 16.24 -18.31 -0.65
C VAL A 209 14.72 -18.22 -0.62
N SER A 210 14.07 -18.13 -1.77
CA SER A 210 12.66 -17.75 -1.93
C SER A 210 11.83 -18.88 -2.54
N ASN A 211 10.52 -18.68 -2.68
CA ASN A 211 9.59 -19.69 -3.21
C ASN A 211 8.59 -19.12 -4.24
N GLY A 212 8.79 -17.87 -4.65
CA GLY A 212 7.87 -17.14 -5.54
C GLY A 212 8.16 -17.30 -7.02
N PRO A 213 7.47 -16.50 -7.87
CA PRO A 213 7.59 -16.53 -9.33
C PRO A 213 8.98 -16.18 -9.86
N TYR A 214 9.76 -15.45 -9.07
CA TYR A 214 11.14 -15.11 -9.39
C TYR A 214 12.08 -15.51 -8.25
N LYS A 215 13.38 -15.57 -8.57
CA LYS A 215 14.48 -15.70 -7.63
C LYS A 215 15.47 -14.56 -7.83
N LEU A 216 16.16 -14.19 -6.75
CA LEU A 216 17.20 -13.16 -6.81
C LEU A 216 18.39 -13.68 -7.64
N ASP A 217 18.81 -12.88 -8.62
CA ASP A 217 20.10 -13.06 -9.32
C ASP A 217 21.19 -12.29 -8.56
N HIS A 218 21.02 -10.97 -8.43
CA HIS A 218 21.91 -10.13 -7.63
C HIS A 218 21.22 -8.87 -7.12
N TRP A 219 21.78 -8.28 -6.06
CA TRP A 219 21.46 -6.96 -5.54
C TRP A 219 22.74 -6.12 -5.48
N ASP A 220 22.85 -5.17 -6.40
CA ASP A 220 23.90 -4.15 -6.42
C ASP A 220 23.34 -2.92 -5.72
N HIS A 221 23.70 -2.70 -4.46
CA HIS A 221 23.19 -1.59 -3.65
C HIS A 221 23.32 -0.25 -4.33
N ASN A 222 22.27 0.58 -4.22
CA ASN A 222 22.13 1.89 -4.86
C ASN A 222 22.19 1.87 -6.39
N LYS A 223 22.05 0.72 -7.01
CA LYS A 223 22.06 0.56 -8.47
C LYS A 223 20.89 -0.26 -8.98
N GLU A 224 20.81 -1.54 -8.59
CA GLU A 224 19.74 -2.43 -9.10
C GLU A 224 19.55 -3.69 -8.26
N ILE A 225 18.33 -4.23 -8.34
CA ILE A 225 17.96 -5.56 -7.86
C ILE A 225 17.51 -6.36 -9.07
N ALA A 226 18.22 -7.38 -9.46
CA ALA A 226 17.88 -8.22 -10.60
C ALA A 226 17.25 -9.53 -10.14
N LEU A 227 16.05 -9.77 -10.67
CA LEU A 227 15.30 -11.00 -10.45
C LEU A 227 15.19 -11.76 -11.77
N VAL A 228 15.36 -13.08 -11.71
CA VAL A 228 15.17 -13.98 -12.86
C VAL A 228 14.00 -14.93 -12.58
N LYS A 229 13.31 -15.33 -13.64
CA LYS A 229 12.19 -16.27 -13.55
C LYS A 229 12.60 -17.54 -12.79
N ASN A 230 11.75 -17.97 -11.85
CA ASN A 230 11.90 -19.22 -11.13
C ASN A 230 11.25 -20.36 -11.93
N PRO A 231 12.02 -21.29 -12.52
CA PRO A 231 11.45 -22.35 -13.36
C PRO A 231 10.65 -23.39 -12.56
N ASP A 232 10.87 -23.47 -11.24
CA ASP A 232 10.20 -24.43 -10.36
C ASP A 232 8.92 -23.88 -9.73
N TYR A 233 8.58 -22.61 -10.00
CA TYR A 233 7.37 -21.98 -9.48
C TYR A 233 6.10 -22.61 -10.09
N LYS A 234 5.14 -22.92 -9.22
CA LYS A 234 3.89 -23.63 -9.58
C LYS A 234 2.62 -22.86 -9.22
N GLY A 235 2.77 -21.58 -8.82
CA GLY A 235 1.66 -20.78 -8.35
C GLY A 235 0.80 -20.17 -9.46
N ASN A 236 -0.11 -19.29 -9.02
CA ASN A 236 -1.16 -18.74 -9.87
C ASN A 236 -0.63 -17.73 -10.90
N GLU A 237 0.42 -16.97 -10.57
CA GLU A 237 0.96 -15.88 -11.41
C GLU A 237 2.21 -16.33 -12.20
N GLN A 238 2.02 -17.08 -13.25
CA GLN A 238 3.12 -17.54 -14.11
C GLN A 238 3.74 -16.37 -14.89
N PRO A 239 5.05 -16.01 -14.65
CA PRO A 239 5.68 -14.90 -15.34
C PRO A 239 5.69 -15.02 -16.86
N LYS A 240 5.27 -13.96 -17.57
CA LYS A 240 5.28 -13.85 -19.04
C LYS A 240 6.58 -13.26 -19.59
N ASN A 241 7.47 -12.88 -18.69
CA ASN A 241 8.82 -12.40 -19.00
C ASN A 241 9.89 -13.31 -18.39
N ASP A 242 11.15 -13.00 -18.67
CA ASP A 242 12.29 -13.81 -18.24
C ASP A 242 12.88 -13.31 -16.91
N GLY A 243 12.45 -12.12 -16.44
CA GLY A 243 12.91 -11.50 -15.21
C GLY A 243 12.45 -10.05 -15.05
N VAL A 244 12.69 -9.50 -13.87
CA VAL A 244 12.47 -8.08 -13.55
C VAL A 244 13.73 -7.51 -12.94
N THR A 245 14.22 -6.39 -13.47
CA THR A 245 15.35 -5.66 -12.90
C THR A 245 14.84 -4.31 -12.38
N PHE A 246 14.85 -4.15 -11.08
CA PHE A 246 14.53 -2.90 -10.40
C PHE A 246 15.75 -1.98 -10.43
N LYS A 247 15.63 -0.86 -11.13
CA LYS A 247 16.68 0.17 -11.24
C LYS A 247 16.46 1.24 -10.17
N VAL A 248 17.48 1.52 -9.36
CA VAL A 248 17.41 2.53 -8.31
C VAL A 248 17.62 3.93 -8.89
N TYR A 249 16.65 4.81 -8.65
CA TYR A 249 16.71 6.23 -9.02
C TYR A 249 16.58 7.12 -7.79
N THR A 250 17.32 8.22 -7.80
CA THR A 250 17.21 9.31 -6.81
C THR A 250 16.51 10.55 -7.39
N ASP A 251 16.21 10.57 -8.70
CA ASP A 251 15.47 11.62 -9.41
C ASP A 251 14.39 10.97 -10.28
N ASP A 252 13.15 11.09 -9.86
CA ASP A 252 11.98 10.56 -10.56
C ASP A 252 11.83 11.15 -11.98
N SER A 253 12.24 12.41 -12.17
CA SER A 253 12.19 13.03 -13.50
C SER A 253 13.23 12.43 -14.45
N ALA A 254 14.35 11.94 -13.96
CA ALA A 254 15.32 11.19 -14.75
C ALA A 254 14.74 9.82 -15.16
N ALA A 255 14.11 9.10 -14.22
CA ALA A 255 13.43 7.85 -14.52
C ALA A 255 12.34 8.01 -15.60
N TYR A 256 11.52 9.07 -15.50
CA TYR A 256 10.50 9.35 -16.51
C TYR A 256 11.10 9.59 -17.90
N ARG A 257 12.21 10.33 -18.00
CA ARG A 257 12.91 10.55 -19.28
C ARG A 257 13.50 9.25 -19.83
N ASP A 258 13.98 8.35 -18.97
CA ASP A 258 14.46 7.03 -19.37
C ASP A 258 13.32 6.14 -19.90
N ILE A 259 12.10 6.23 -19.34
CA ILE A 259 10.90 5.62 -19.94
C ILE A 259 10.65 6.16 -21.35
N GLN A 260 10.68 7.50 -21.53
CA GLN A 260 10.48 8.14 -22.85
C GLN A 260 11.55 7.73 -23.88
N ALA A 261 12.77 7.44 -23.41
CA ALA A 261 13.88 6.99 -24.25
C ALA A 261 13.91 5.47 -24.49
N GLY A 262 13.10 4.69 -23.74
CA GLY A 262 13.09 3.23 -23.80
C GLY A 262 14.24 2.55 -23.04
N ASN A 263 14.95 3.28 -22.15
CA ASN A 263 16.01 2.78 -21.28
C ASN A 263 15.47 2.17 -19.97
N LEU A 264 14.26 2.54 -19.60
CA LEU A 264 13.49 1.98 -18.48
C LEU A 264 12.11 1.56 -19.03
N ASP A 265 11.54 0.46 -18.53
CA ASP A 265 10.29 -0.06 -19.08
C ASP A 265 9.05 0.40 -18.32
N VAL A 266 9.10 0.53 -16.99
CA VAL A 266 7.92 0.88 -16.20
C VAL A 266 8.27 1.69 -14.95
N MET A 267 7.38 2.62 -14.62
CA MET A 267 7.42 3.45 -13.42
C MET A 267 6.01 3.60 -12.85
N GLU A 268 5.83 3.35 -11.55
CA GLU A 268 4.55 3.37 -10.84
C GLU A 268 4.17 4.74 -10.29
N SER A 269 4.88 5.77 -10.67
CA SER A 269 4.58 7.15 -10.27
C SER A 269 4.75 8.10 -11.45
N VAL A 270 4.18 9.29 -11.35
CA VAL A 270 4.35 10.36 -12.34
C VAL A 270 4.91 11.59 -11.64
N PRO A 271 6.15 12.00 -11.95
CA PRO A 271 6.75 13.16 -11.32
C PRO A 271 5.92 14.41 -11.53
N ALA A 272 5.91 15.33 -10.56
CA ALA A 272 5.10 16.54 -10.56
C ALA A 272 5.21 17.37 -11.87
N ALA A 273 6.41 17.40 -12.47
CA ALA A 273 6.66 18.11 -13.73
C ALA A 273 5.86 17.55 -14.93
N PHE A 274 5.44 16.28 -14.88
CA PHE A 274 4.77 15.59 -16.00
C PHE A 274 3.29 15.28 -15.73
N THR A 275 2.77 15.54 -14.55
CA THR A 275 1.38 15.20 -14.16
C THR A 275 0.31 15.79 -15.08
N LYS A 276 0.56 16.93 -15.70
CA LYS A 276 -0.37 17.58 -16.64
C LYS A 276 -0.31 16.99 -18.06
N THR A 277 0.76 16.33 -18.42
CA THR A 277 1.05 15.98 -19.82
C THR A 277 1.18 14.48 -20.08
N PHE A 278 1.47 13.67 -19.06
CA PHE A 278 1.79 12.24 -19.25
C PHE A 278 0.68 11.46 -19.96
N LYS A 279 -0.60 11.78 -19.70
CA LYS A 279 -1.75 11.11 -20.36
C LYS A 279 -1.81 11.36 -21.89
N THR A 280 -1.17 12.41 -22.37
CA THR A 280 -1.13 12.77 -23.79
C THR A 280 0.26 12.60 -24.40
N ASP A 281 1.24 12.16 -23.63
CA ASP A 281 2.61 11.92 -24.08
C ASP A 281 2.67 10.67 -24.96
N LYS A 282 2.91 10.85 -26.26
CA LYS A 282 2.96 9.75 -27.23
C LYS A 282 4.22 8.89 -27.14
N LYS A 283 5.18 9.24 -26.28
CA LYS A 283 6.42 8.48 -26.08
C LYS A 283 6.27 7.42 -24.99
N VAL A 284 5.15 7.40 -24.28
CA VAL A 284 4.88 6.48 -23.18
C VAL A 284 3.49 5.89 -23.29
N GLN A 285 3.28 4.77 -22.61
CA GLN A 285 1.95 4.23 -22.31
C GLN A 285 1.56 4.76 -20.93
N ALA A 286 0.54 5.61 -20.86
CA ALA A 286 0.08 6.17 -19.60
C ALA A 286 -0.99 5.29 -18.95
N TYR A 287 -0.94 5.15 -17.64
CA TYR A 287 -1.99 4.55 -16.82
C TYR A 287 -2.46 5.55 -15.77
N SER A 288 -3.76 5.68 -15.55
CA SER A 288 -4.33 6.51 -14.49
C SER A 288 -5.79 6.10 -14.26
N GLU A 289 -6.02 5.26 -13.28
CA GLU A 289 -7.34 4.77 -12.86
C GLU A 289 -7.45 4.82 -11.34
N ALA A 290 -8.68 4.75 -10.82
CA ALA A 290 -8.90 4.72 -9.37
C ALA A 290 -8.04 3.62 -8.71
N GLY A 291 -7.30 4.01 -7.69
CA GLY A 291 -6.46 3.13 -6.89
C GLY A 291 -7.11 2.77 -5.56
N SER A 292 -6.37 2.07 -4.71
CA SER A 292 -6.83 1.64 -3.38
C SER A 292 -6.75 2.74 -2.31
N VAL A 293 -5.99 3.81 -2.53
CA VAL A 293 -5.78 4.85 -1.51
C VAL A 293 -6.95 5.83 -1.50
N ILE A 294 -7.65 5.90 -0.37
CA ILE A 294 -8.69 6.92 -0.13
C ILE A 294 -8.08 8.14 0.56
N GLN A 295 -8.47 9.34 0.13
CA GLN A 295 -8.16 10.60 0.79
C GLN A 295 -9.43 11.18 1.41
N THR A 296 -9.31 11.55 2.67
CA THR A 296 -10.39 12.09 3.49
C THR A 296 -9.91 13.29 4.28
N PHE A 297 -10.80 13.94 4.98
CA PHE A 297 -10.46 14.72 6.18
C PHE A 297 -11.40 14.34 7.33
N THR A 298 -10.89 14.38 8.53
CA THR A 298 -11.62 14.03 9.75
C THR A 298 -11.98 15.30 10.52
N ILE A 299 -13.19 15.33 11.09
CA ILE A 299 -13.61 16.33 12.06
C ILE A 299 -13.74 15.59 13.39
N PRO A 300 -12.88 15.88 14.41
CA PRO A 300 -12.95 15.16 15.68
C PRO A 300 -14.33 15.25 16.34
N SER A 301 -14.82 14.13 16.84
CA SER A 301 -16.10 14.08 17.57
C SER A 301 -16.07 14.80 18.91
N SER A 302 -14.89 15.21 19.38
CA SER A 302 -14.69 16.01 20.58
C SER A 302 -14.93 17.50 20.36
N LEU A 303 -15.03 17.97 19.11
CA LEU A 303 -15.27 19.40 18.82
C LEU A 303 -16.72 19.76 19.08
N ASP A 304 -16.94 20.90 19.74
CA ASP A 304 -18.28 21.47 19.92
C ASP A 304 -18.92 21.70 18.55
N HIS A 305 -20.24 21.47 18.46
CA HIS A 305 -21.05 21.49 17.23
C HIS A 305 -20.77 20.35 16.23
N PHE A 306 -19.80 19.46 16.48
CA PHE A 306 -19.43 18.33 15.58
C PHE A 306 -19.41 16.98 16.29
N LYS A 307 -20.11 16.86 17.43
CA LYS A 307 -20.24 15.60 18.19
C LYS A 307 -21.03 14.54 17.39
N ASN A 308 -21.01 13.31 17.88
CA ASN A 308 -21.81 12.22 17.31
C ASN A 308 -23.27 12.32 17.77
N ASP A 309 -23.91 13.44 17.42
CA ASP A 309 -25.31 13.76 17.68
C ASP A 309 -25.96 14.34 16.42
N GLU A 310 -27.25 14.67 16.49
CA GLU A 310 -28.03 15.18 15.36
C GLU A 310 -27.42 16.47 14.79
N GLU A 311 -26.98 17.40 15.64
CA GLU A 311 -26.35 18.65 15.19
C GLU A 311 -25.08 18.36 14.40
N GLY A 312 -24.15 17.58 14.98
CA GLY A 312 -22.88 17.27 14.35
C GLY A 312 -23.04 16.48 13.05
N GLN A 313 -23.99 15.55 12.98
CA GLN A 313 -24.31 14.81 11.76
C GLN A 313 -24.79 15.75 10.64
N LEU A 314 -25.76 16.63 10.93
CA LEU A 314 -26.27 17.61 9.96
C LEU A 314 -25.14 18.51 9.44
N ARG A 315 -24.22 18.96 10.31
CA ARG A 315 -23.09 19.79 9.91
C ARG A 315 -22.11 19.04 9.03
N ARG A 316 -21.72 17.81 9.37
CA ARG A 316 -20.81 17.00 8.55
C ARG A 316 -21.40 16.69 7.18
N GLN A 317 -22.71 16.37 7.10
CA GLN A 317 -23.40 16.18 5.83
C GLN A 317 -23.46 17.48 5.01
N ALA A 318 -23.72 18.63 5.64
CA ALA A 318 -23.72 19.93 4.98
C ALA A 318 -22.34 20.29 4.41
N ILE A 319 -21.27 20.07 5.17
CA ILE A 319 -19.88 20.29 4.74
C ILE A 319 -19.57 19.39 3.54
N SER A 320 -19.90 18.10 3.61
CA SER A 320 -19.65 17.14 2.54
C SER A 320 -20.35 17.53 1.23
N MET A 321 -21.64 17.88 1.32
CA MET A 321 -22.45 18.30 0.15
C MET A 321 -22.06 19.69 -0.40
N ALA A 322 -21.35 20.52 0.38
CA ALA A 322 -20.85 21.80 -0.07
C ALA A 322 -19.55 21.68 -0.91
N ILE A 323 -18.92 20.52 -0.91
CA ILE A 323 -17.65 20.26 -1.61
C ILE A 323 -17.92 19.65 -3.00
N ASN A 324 -17.56 20.37 -4.05
CA ASN A 324 -17.60 19.88 -5.43
C ASN A 324 -16.30 19.10 -5.71
N ARG A 325 -16.34 17.78 -5.52
CA ARG A 325 -15.20 16.86 -5.69
C ARG A 325 -14.67 16.86 -7.11
N ASP A 326 -15.56 16.86 -8.11
CA ASP A 326 -15.17 16.86 -9.53
C ASP A 326 -14.39 18.13 -9.88
N GLN A 327 -14.81 19.28 -9.36
CA GLN A 327 -14.08 20.53 -9.56
C GLN A 327 -12.68 20.51 -8.88
N LEU A 328 -12.56 19.92 -7.68
CA LEU A 328 -11.25 19.74 -7.04
C LEU A 328 -10.34 18.85 -7.87
N ILE A 329 -10.89 17.74 -8.37
CA ILE A 329 -10.15 16.79 -9.20
C ILE A 329 -9.67 17.45 -10.50
N ASP A 330 -10.57 18.13 -11.21
CA ASP A 330 -10.23 18.79 -12.48
C ASP A 330 -9.23 19.96 -12.29
N LYS A 331 -9.51 20.88 -11.35
CA LYS A 331 -8.76 22.14 -11.26
C LYS A 331 -7.52 22.08 -10.38
N VAL A 332 -7.50 21.18 -9.37
CA VAL A 332 -6.40 21.07 -8.40
C VAL A 332 -5.55 19.85 -8.66
N LEU A 333 -6.18 18.70 -8.89
CA LEU A 333 -5.49 17.41 -9.03
C LEU A 333 -5.21 17.03 -10.49
N ASN A 334 -5.51 17.91 -11.45
CA ASN A 334 -5.27 17.73 -12.89
C ASN A 334 -5.89 16.42 -13.46
N GLY A 335 -7.05 16.00 -12.93
CA GLY A 335 -7.71 14.76 -13.33
C GLY A 335 -6.99 13.48 -12.88
N ASN A 336 -6.11 13.53 -11.87
CA ASN A 336 -5.34 12.38 -11.38
C ASN A 336 -5.93 11.76 -10.10
N ALA A 337 -7.25 11.86 -9.94
CA ALA A 337 -8.00 11.24 -8.86
C ALA A 337 -9.41 10.87 -9.37
N THR A 338 -10.11 10.07 -8.59
CA THR A 338 -11.52 9.69 -8.84
C THR A 338 -12.34 10.11 -7.63
N ALA A 339 -13.48 10.76 -7.82
CA ALA A 339 -14.32 11.21 -6.71
C ALA A 339 -14.75 10.02 -5.84
N ALA A 340 -14.62 10.17 -4.52
CA ALA A 340 -15.03 9.11 -3.59
C ALA A 340 -16.56 9.02 -3.53
N THR A 341 -17.08 7.80 -3.52
CA THR A 341 -18.49 7.46 -3.43
C THR A 341 -18.83 6.71 -2.14
N GLU A 342 -17.81 6.20 -1.46
CA GLU A 342 -17.89 5.48 -0.19
C GLU A 342 -16.54 5.51 0.57
N PHE A 343 -16.43 4.76 1.68
CA PHE A 343 -15.25 4.75 2.56
C PHE A 343 -14.17 3.72 2.16
N THR A 344 -14.50 2.73 1.31
CA THR A 344 -13.52 1.80 0.73
C THR A 344 -13.07 2.30 -0.66
N SER A 345 -12.55 1.46 -1.52
CA SER A 345 -12.12 1.87 -2.86
C SER A 345 -12.62 0.91 -3.94
N PRO A 346 -12.73 1.35 -5.21
CA PRO A 346 -13.09 0.47 -6.33
C PRO A 346 -12.17 -0.74 -6.54
N LYS A 347 -11.01 -0.78 -5.88
CA LYS A 347 -10.06 -1.92 -5.88
C LYS A 347 -10.25 -2.86 -4.70
N THR A 348 -11.32 -2.66 -3.91
CA THR A 348 -11.65 -3.50 -2.76
C THR A 348 -12.81 -4.41 -3.11
N PRO A 349 -12.69 -5.74 -2.98
CA PRO A 349 -13.83 -6.65 -3.10
C PRO A 349 -14.96 -6.24 -2.15
N GLY A 350 -16.17 -6.18 -2.68
CA GLY A 350 -17.34 -5.69 -1.93
C GLY A 350 -17.63 -4.20 -2.09
N TYR A 351 -16.79 -3.43 -2.79
CA TYR A 351 -17.10 -2.05 -3.16
C TYR A 351 -18.47 -1.91 -3.87
N SER A 352 -19.19 -0.83 -3.55
CA SER A 352 -20.46 -0.50 -4.19
C SER A 352 -20.64 1.02 -4.28
N ASP A 353 -20.89 1.55 -5.47
CA ASP A 353 -21.14 2.99 -5.71
C ASP A 353 -22.57 3.42 -5.40
N SER A 354 -23.41 2.53 -4.86
CA SER A 354 -24.84 2.69 -4.66
C SER A 354 -25.32 2.42 -3.23
N LEU A 355 -24.42 2.47 -2.23
CA LEU A 355 -24.77 2.30 -0.83
C LEU A 355 -25.69 3.41 -0.36
N LYS A 356 -26.59 3.08 0.58
CA LYS A 356 -27.47 4.07 1.21
C LYS A 356 -26.62 5.11 1.95
N GLY A 357 -26.90 6.37 1.68
CA GLY A 357 -26.13 7.50 2.24
C GLY A 357 -25.02 8.03 1.31
N ALA A 358 -24.69 7.34 0.21
CA ALA A 358 -23.70 7.81 -0.78
C ALA A 358 -24.07 9.19 -1.37
N ASP A 359 -25.36 9.56 -1.40
CA ASP A 359 -25.79 10.90 -1.83
C ASP A 359 -25.23 12.03 -0.95
N ASN A 360 -24.83 11.75 0.30
CA ASN A 360 -24.17 12.71 1.17
C ASN A 360 -22.76 13.12 0.67
N LEU A 361 -22.18 12.35 -0.25
CA LEU A 361 -20.91 12.68 -0.90
C LEU A 361 -21.09 13.48 -2.21
N LYS A 362 -22.32 13.58 -2.73
CA LYS A 362 -22.61 14.32 -3.96
C LYS A 362 -22.72 15.81 -3.70
N PHE A 363 -22.11 16.62 -4.57
CA PHE A 363 -22.21 18.07 -4.46
C PHE A 363 -23.65 18.57 -4.62
N ASN A 364 -24.14 19.29 -3.61
CA ASN A 364 -25.45 19.95 -3.63
C ASN A 364 -25.47 21.15 -2.67
N ALA A 365 -25.07 22.31 -3.18
CA ALA A 365 -24.97 23.53 -2.37
C ALA A 365 -26.30 23.97 -1.73
N SER A 366 -27.43 23.73 -2.40
CA SER A 366 -28.75 24.09 -1.85
C SER A 366 -29.10 23.20 -0.66
N LYS A 367 -28.89 21.88 -0.79
CA LYS A 367 -29.15 20.92 0.31
C LYS A 367 -28.17 21.14 1.46
N ALA A 368 -26.91 21.44 1.16
CA ALA A 368 -25.90 21.80 2.15
C ALA A 368 -26.37 22.97 3.04
N LYS A 369 -26.87 24.05 2.43
CA LYS A 369 -27.40 25.21 3.17
C LYS A 369 -28.63 24.85 4.02
N GLU A 370 -29.53 24.01 3.50
CA GLU A 370 -30.69 23.53 4.25
C GLU A 370 -30.28 22.76 5.51
N LEU A 371 -29.32 21.81 5.37
CA LEU A 371 -28.82 21.01 6.49
C LEU A 371 -28.09 21.87 7.51
N TRP A 372 -27.28 22.82 7.05
CA TRP A 372 -26.57 23.75 7.94
C TRP A 372 -27.56 24.61 8.74
N ALA A 373 -28.60 25.12 8.10
CA ALA A 373 -29.65 25.91 8.78
C ALA A 373 -30.43 25.07 9.81
N LYS A 374 -30.67 23.77 9.54
CA LYS A 374 -31.27 22.86 10.53
C LYS A 374 -30.35 22.66 11.74
N ALA A 375 -29.06 22.49 11.52
CA ALA A 375 -28.08 22.40 12.61
C ALA A 375 -28.01 23.69 13.43
N ASP A 376 -28.03 24.86 12.77
CA ASP A 376 -28.07 26.17 13.45
C ASP A 376 -29.35 26.41 14.26
N ALA A 377 -30.46 25.76 13.91
CA ALA A 377 -31.71 25.78 14.68
C ALA A 377 -31.58 24.97 15.99
N ILE A 378 -30.68 23.99 16.05
CA ILE A 378 -30.35 23.24 17.27
C ILE A 378 -29.38 24.08 18.12
N SER A 379 -28.25 24.49 17.53
CA SER A 379 -27.23 25.31 18.18
C SER A 379 -26.50 26.13 17.13
N LYS A 380 -26.52 27.46 17.23
CA LYS A 380 -25.92 28.34 16.23
C LYS A 380 -24.40 28.20 16.22
N TYR A 381 -23.81 27.99 15.03
CA TYR A 381 -22.37 28.01 14.83
C TYR A 381 -21.89 29.41 14.40
N ASP A 382 -21.01 30.01 15.19
CA ASP A 382 -20.39 31.30 14.92
C ASP A 382 -18.86 31.25 14.96
N GLY A 383 -18.31 30.03 14.97
CA GLY A 383 -16.87 29.76 14.99
C GLY A 383 -16.22 29.75 13.60
N GLN A 384 -14.90 29.66 13.59
CA GLN A 384 -14.10 29.40 12.39
C GLN A 384 -13.74 27.92 12.31
N LEU A 385 -14.08 27.24 11.20
CA LEU A 385 -13.65 25.87 10.94
C LEU A 385 -12.27 25.87 10.28
N THR A 386 -11.26 25.38 11.00
CA THR A 386 -9.89 25.25 10.45
C THR A 386 -9.65 23.87 9.87
N PHE A 387 -8.78 23.82 8.82
CA PHE A 387 -8.34 22.58 8.17
C PHE A 387 -6.83 22.45 8.31
N SER A 388 -6.38 21.51 9.14
CA SER A 388 -4.97 21.23 9.36
C SER A 388 -4.45 20.18 8.39
N TYR A 389 -3.24 20.40 7.86
CA TYR A 389 -2.54 19.46 6.99
C TYR A 389 -1.02 19.68 7.10
N ASN A 390 -0.23 18.67 6.72
CA ASN A 390 1.22 18.82 6.64
C ASN A 390 1.63 19.60 5.38
N ALA A 391 2.41 20.66 5.56
CA ALA A 391 2.78 21.56 4.47
C ALA A 391 3.77 20.92 3.46
N ASP A 392 4.63 20.02 3.93
CA ASP A 392 5.61 19.28 3.14
C ASP A 392 4.97 18.24 2.17
N GLY A 393 3.70 17.88 2.38
CA GLY A 393 2.95 16.93 1.52
C GLY A 393 2.25 17.55 0.32
N GLY A 394 2.44 18.85 0.02
CA GLY A 394 1.86 19.51 -1.15
C GLY A 394 0.33 19.71 -1.11
N ALA A 395 -0.34 19.49 0.02
CA ALA A 395 -1.80 19.52 0.13
C ALA A 395 -2.41 20.94 0.15
N LYS A 396 -1.60 22.00 0.23
CA LYS A 396 -2.07 23.39 0.33
C LYS A 396 -3.09 23.78 -0.74
N PRO A 397 -2.87 23.56 -2.06
CA PRO A 397 -3.86 23.95 -3.08
C PRO A 397 -5.22 23.28 -2.90
N LEU A 398 -5.23 22.03 -2.44
CA LEU A 398 -6.46 21.27 -2.19
C LEU A 398 -7.26 21.89 -1.03
N TYR A 399 -6.62 22.14 0.10
CA TYR A 399 -7.30 22.70 1.29
C TYR A 399 -7.69 24.15 1.10
N ASP A 400 -6.91 24.96 0.37
CA ASP A 400 -7.33 26.31 -0.04
C ASP A 400 -8.60 26.27 -0.89
N ALA A 401 -8.70 25.31 -1.82
CA ALA A 401 -9.90 25.16 -2.66
C ALA A 401 -11.11 24.68 -1.84
N ILE A 402 -10.94 23.73 -0.92
CA ILE A 402 -12.00 23.25 -0.02
C ILE A 402 -12.54 24.43 0.83
N VAL A 403 -11.65 25.17 1.49
CA VAL A 403 -12.02 26.35 2.31
C VAL A 403 -12.80 27.37 1.47
N ASN A 404 -12.34 27.66 0.24
CA ASN A 404 -13.05 28.58 -0.65
C ASN A 404 -14.44 28.05 -1.05
N GLN A 405 -14.59 26.75 -1.31
CA GLN A 405 -15.89 26.16 -1.60
C GLN A 405 -16.84 26.25 -0.40
N LEU A 406 -16.36 26.00 0.82
CA LEU A 406 -17.18 26.12 2.03
C LEU A 406 -17.63 27.57 2.29
N LYS A 407 -16.75 28.56 2.12
CA LYS A 407 -17.12 29.98 2.19
C LYS A 407 -18.20 30.35 1.16
N ASN A 408 -18.03 29.91 -0.08
CA ASN A 408 -18.96 30.27 -1.15
C ASN A 408 -20.31 29.50 -1.09
N ASN A 409 -20.26 28.23 -0.75
CA ASN A 409 -21.41 27.33 -0.82
C ASN A 409 -22.20 27.24 0.49
N LEU A 410 -21.57 27.41 1.65
CA LEU A 410 -22.23 27.43 2.96
C LEU A 410 -22.27 28.84 3.59
N GLY A 411 -21.33 29.71 3.25
CA GLY A 411 -21.20 31.03 3.88
C GLY A 411 -20.56 30.99 5.27
N ILE A 412 -19.88 29.90 5.62
CA ILE A 412 -19.23 29.75 6.93
C ILE A 412 -17.82 30.34 6.92
N ASP A 413 -17.33 30.77 8.08
CA ASP A 413 -15.93 31.11 8.24
C ASP A 413 -15.09 29.82 8.29
N ALA A 414 -14.15 29.69 7.36
CA ALA A 414 -13.24 28.55 7.28
C ALA A 414 -11.83 29.00 6.92
N ALA A 415 -10.80 28.33 7.43
CA ALA A 415 -9.41 28.68 7.18
C ALA A 415 -8.52 27.43 7.11
N THR A 416 -7.37 27.56 6.44
CA THR A 416 -6.33 26.53 6.45
C THR A 416 -5.37 26.74 7.60
N ASN A 417 -4.84 25.64 8.16
CA ASN A 417 -3.85 25.61 9.22
C ASN A 417 -2.70 24.65 8.83
N PRO A 418 -1.72 25.12 8.02
CA PRO A 418 -0.58 24.29 7.63
C PRO A 418 0.35 24.03 8.82
N ILE A 419 0.71 22.76 9.05
CA ILE A 419 1.71 22.32 10.01
C ILE A 419 2.98 21.97 9.21
N PRO A 420 4.18 22.42 9.62
CA PRO A 420 5.37 22.40 8.77
C PRO A 420 5.72 21.03 8.20
N THR A 421 5.75 19.99 9.05
CA THR A 421 6.17 18.62 8.66
C THR A 421 5.10 17.58 8.91
N PHE A 422 5.19 16.46 8.21
CA PHE A 422 4.31 15.31 8.44
C PHE A 422 4.45 14.75 9.86
N GLN A 423 5.68 14.72 10.41
CA GLN A 423 5.92 14.24 11.77
C GLN A 423 5.19 15.11 12.81
N GLU A 424 5.38 16.44 12.78
CA GLU A 424 4.69 17.36 13.68
C GLU A 424 3.17 17.28 13.54
N PHE A 425 2.68 17.12 12.31
CA PHE A 425 1.26 16.93 12.03
C PHE A 425 0.74 15.63 12.67
N ARG A 426 1.43 14.50 12.49
CA ARG A 426 1.04 13.21 13.08
C ARG A 426 1.11 13.25 14.62
N ASP A 427 2.13 13.87 15.18
CA ASP A 427 2.26 14.05 16.62
C ASP A 427 1.05 14.85 17.20
N ALA A 428 0.64 15.93 16.51
CA ALA A 428 -0.51 16.72 16.93
C ALA A 428 -1.84 15.94 16.82
N VAL A 429 -2.01 15.12 15.77
CA VAL A 429 -3.19 14.24 15.60
C VAL A 429 -3.21 13.18 16.70
N THR A 430 -2.13 12.44 16.89
CA THR A 430 -2.01 11.36 17.87
C THR A 430 -2.24 11.85 19.30
N ASN A 431 -1.72 13.04 19.62
CA ASN A 431 -1.89 13.68 20.92
C ASN A 431 -3.24 14.41 21.07
N ARG A 432 -4.18 14.29 20.13
CA ARG A 432 -5.51 14.93 20.16
C ARG A 432 -5.47 16.45 20.29
N GLN A 433 -4.48 17.10 19.67
CA GLN A 433 -4.27 18.56 19.75
C GLN A 433 -4.99 19.32 18.64
N MET A 434 -5.66 18.65 17.71
CA MET A 434 -6.39 19.28 16.60
C MET A 434 -7.61 20.04 17.10
N LYS A 435 -7.73 21.30 16.68
CA LYS A 435 -8.84 22.21 17.07
C LYS A 435 -9.85 22.43 15.94
N GLY A 436 -9.74 21.69 14.86
CA GLY A 436 -10.60 21.73 13.68
C GLY A 436 -10.49 20.44 12.89
N ALA A 437 -10.93 20.49 11.65
CA ALA A 437 -10.76 19.40 10.71
C ALA A 437 -9.27 19.19 10.37
N PHE A 438 -8.88 17.97 10.07
CA PHE A 438 -7.52 17.66 9.66
C PHE A 438 -7.47 16.60 8.56
N ARG A 439 -6.44 16.66 7.71
CA ARG A 439 -6.18 15.71 6.64
C ARG A 439 -6.09 14.30 7.19
N THR A 440 -6.78 13.37 6.54
CA THR A 440 -6.66 11.93 6.76
C THR A 440 -6.67 11.20 5.41
N GLY A 441 -6.41 9.93 5.43
CA GLY A 441 -6.46 9.03 4.29
C GLY A 441 -5.96 7.66 4.71
N TRP A 442 -6.20 6.67 3.85
CA TRP A 442 -5.78 5.29 4.12
C TRP A 442 -5.32 4.59 2.86
N GLN A 443 -4.24 3.83 2.99
CA GLN A 443 -3.82 2.82 2.04
C GLN A 443 -4.01 1.47 2.72
N PRO A 444 -4.78 0.54 2.13
CA PRO A 444 -5.04 -0.73 2.78
C PRO A 444 -3.82 -1.65 2.76
N ASP A 445 -3.66 -2.43 3.83
CA ASP A 445 -2.64 -3.45 3.96
C ASP A 445 -3.02 -4.74 3.21
N TYR A 446 -4.31 -4.98 3.06
CA TYR A 446 -4.91 -6.07 2.29
C TYR A 446 -6.24 -5.62 1.68
N PRO A 447 -6.67 -6.22 0.53
CA PRO A 447 -7.83 -5.76 -0.24
C PRO A 447 -9.14 -6.25 0.37
N PHE A 448 -9.54 -5.71 1.52
CA PHE A 448 -10.81 -6.02 2.16
C PHE A 448 -11.37 -4.81 2.92
N ALA A 449 -12.70 -4.70 2.96
CA ALA A 449 -13.41 -3.57 3.57
C ALA A 449 -13.04 -3.39 5.06
N GLU A 450 -12.83 -4.47 5.80
CA GLU A 450 -12.45 -4.43 7.22
C GLU A 450 -11.23 -3.53 7.47
N ASN A 451 -10.22 -3.56 6.58
CA ASN A 451 -9.00 -2.77 6.75
C ASN A 451 -9.24 -1.25 6.68
N TYR A 452 -10.27 -0.81 5.94
CA TYR A 452 -10.69 0.59 5.92
C TYR A 452 -11.62 0.94 7.06
N LEU A 453 -12.54 0.03 7.43
CA LEU A 453 -13.66 0.35 8.32
C LEU A 453 -13.29 0.15 9.78
N TRP A 454 -12.89 -1.06 10.17
CA TRP A 454 -12.58 -1.39 11.56
C TRP A 454 -11.38 -0.61 12.09
N GLN A 455 -10.31 -0.54 11.31
CA GLN A 455 -9.07 0.13 11.70
C GLN A 455 -9.24 1.63 11.97
N LEU A 456 -10.15 2.29 11.22
CA LEU A 456 -10.27 3.73 11.23
C LEU A 456 -11.48 4.26 12.02
N TYR A 457 -12.52 3.43 12.24
CA TYR A 457 -13.79 3.94 12.77
C TYR A 457 -14.36 3.12 13.92
N SER A 458 -13.77 1.98 14.32
CA SER A 458 -14.25 1.22 15.48
C SER A 458 -13.99 1.95 16.79
N THR A 459 -14.86 1.74 17.76
CA THR A 459 -14.66 2.22 19.14
C THR A 459 -13.38 1.63 19.74
N ALA A 460 -13.02 0.40 19.39
CA ALA A 460 -11.78 -0.25 19.85
C ALA A 460 -10.51 0.48 19.37
N ALA A 461 -10.54 1.12 18.21
CA ALA A 461 -9.41 1.85 17.64
C ALA A 461 -9.37 3.34 18.05
N ALA A 462 -10.36 3.83 18.83
CA ALA A 462 -10.43 5.19 19.35
C ALA A 462 -9.53 5.42 20.56
N ASP A 463 -9.50 6.65 21.06
CA ASP A 463 -8.78 7.06 22.28
C ASP A 463 -7.27 6.77 22.26
N GLY A 464 -6.66 6.73 21.05
CA GLY A 464 -5.24 6.45 20.88
C GLY A 464 -4.88 4.95 20.83
N ASN A 465 -5.87 4.04 20.85
CA ASN A 465 -5.64 2.59 20.78
C ASN A 465 -5.44 2.07 19.34
N GLY A 466 -5.65 2.91 18.33
CA GLY A 466 -5.50 2.56 16.92
C GLY A 466 -5.52 3.79 16.01
N SER A 467 -6.03 3.63 14.79
CA SER A 467 -6.03 4.67 13.76
C SER A 467 -7.34 5.46 13.67
N ASN A 468 -8.24 5.34 14.64
CA ASN A 468 -9.45 6.16 14.73
C ASN A 468 -9.10 7.53 15.32
N ASP A 469 -8.46 8.35 14.53
CA ASP A 469 -7.93 9.67 14.95
C ASP A 469 -9.03 10.69 15.29
N GLY A 470 -10.27 10.46 14.86
CA GLY A 470 -11.44 11.30 15.14
C GLY A 470 -12.21 10.92 16.41
N ASP A 471 -11.82 9.82 17.05
CA ASP A 471 -12.48 9.25 18.23
C ASP A 471 -13.99 8.99 18.02
N TYR A 472 -14.38 8.62 16.80
CA TYR A 472 -15.75 8.21 16.48
C TYR A 472 -16.11 6.94 17.24
N LYS A 473 -17.32 6.89 17.77
CA LYS A 473 -17.86 5.75 18.52
C LYS A 473 -19.32 5.54 18.15
N ASN A 474 -19.64 4.38 17.60
CA ASN A 474 -21.01 3.99 17.27
C ASN A 474 -21.21 2.49 17.52
N PRO A 475 -21.97 2.11 18.58
CA PRO A 475 -22.18 0.70 18.89
C PRO A 475 -22.81 -0.13 17.77
N ALA A 476 -23.69 0.47 16.97
CA ALA A 476 -24.34 -0.24 15.85
C ALA A 476 -23.33 -0.55 14.73
N PHE A 477 -22.38 0.37 14.47
CA PHE A 477 -21.26 0.14 13.56
C PHE A 477 -20.34 -0.98 14.08
N ASP A 478 -19.95 -0.89 15.35
CA ASP A 478 -19.09 -1.89 16.00
C ASP A 478 -19.70 -3.29 15.96
N ASP A 479 -21.02 -3.39 16.22
CA ASP A 479 -21.75 -4.67 16.24
C ASP A 479 -21.82 -5.30 14.85
N LEU A 480 -22.04 -4.51 13.79
CA LEU A 480 -22.00 -5.00 12.41
C LEU A 480 -20.60 -5.50 12.03
N CYS A 481 -19.54 -4.76 12.40
CA CYS A 481 -18.16 -5.19 12.15
C CYS A 481 -17.83 -6.49 12.89
N LYS A 482 -18.29 -6.66 14.15
CA LYS A 482 -18.11 -7.91 14.90
C LYS A 482 -18.88 -9.08 14.29
N GLN A 483 -20.11 -8.85 13.81
CA GLN A 483 -20.88 -9.86 13.09
C GLN A 483 -20.18 -10.24 11.77
N ALA A 484 -19.62 -9.26 11.06
CA ALA A 484 -18.83 -9.51 9.85
C ALA A 484 -17.59 -10.36 10.15
N ALA A 485 -16.88 -10.06 11.23
CA ALA A 485 -15.71 -10.84 11.66
C ALA A 485 -16.08 -12.29 12.02
N ALA A 486 -17.31 -12.56 12.50
CA ALA A 486 -17.82 -13.89 12.82
C ALA A 486 -18.60 -14.55 11.67
N ALA A 487 -18.63 -13.95 10.48
CA ALA A 487 -19.38 -14.51 9.35
C ALA A 487 -18.75 -15.81 8.83
N SER A 488 -19.59 -16.67 8.24
CA SER A 488 -19.14 -17.99 7.73
C SER A 488 -18.40 -17.91 6.39
N SER A 489 -18.48 -16.75 5.69
CA SER A 489 -17.82 -16.51 4.43
C SER A 489 -17.43 -15.04 4.26
N THR A 490 -16.43 -14.78 3.40
CA THR A 490 -16.04 -13.41 3.03
C THR A 490 -17.17 -12.65 2.31
N ASP A 491 -18.02 -13.34 1.56
CA ASP A 491 -19.18 -12.73 0.88
C ASP A 491 -20.24 -12.26 1.88
N ASP A 492 -20.50 -13.02 2.94
CA ASP A 492 -21.42 -12.61 4.00
C ASP A 492 -20.81 -11.50 4.87
N ALA A 493 -19.51 -11.58 5.15
CA ALA A 493 -18.78 -10.50 5.79
C ALA A 493 -18.88 -9.19 4.98
N ASN A 494 -18.69 -9.21 3.66
CA ASN A 494 -18.81 -8.04 2.80
C ASN A 494 -20.20 -7.38 2.90
N LYS A 495 -21.29 -8.15 2.94
CA LYS A 495 -22.65 -7.60 3.11
C LYS A 495 -22.83 -6.86 4.43
N LEU A 496 -22.23 -7.38 5.50
CA LEU A 496 -22.28 -6.76 6.83
C LEU A 496 -21.40 -5.51 6.89
N TYR A 497 -20.23 -5.53 6.27
CA TYR A 497 -19.38 -4.32 6.13
C TYR A 497 -20.05 -3.24 5.29
N GLN A 498 -20.77 -3.59 4.21
CA GLN A 498 -21.56 -2.61 3.45
C GLN A 498 -22.63 -1.94 4.33
N GLN A 499 -23.33 -2.71 5.21
CA GLN A 499 -24.28 -2.12 6.15
C GLN A 499 -23.59 -1.23 7.21
N ALA A 500 -22.42 -1.61 7.68
CA ALA A 500 -21.60 -0.77 8.57
C ALA A 500 -21.17 0.52 7.87
N GLU A 501 -20.83 0.45 6.60
CA GLU A 501 -20.43 1.57 5.78
C GLU A 501 -21.61 2.54 5.51
N GLU A 502 -22.83 2.04 5.36
CA GLU A 502 -24.04 2.87 5.28
C GLU A 502 -24.22 3.75 6.54
N ILE A 503 -23.83 3.24 7.72
CA ILE A 503 -23.79 4.04 8.96
C ILE A 503 -22.76 5.16 8.83
N LEU A 504 -21.54 4.84 8.36
CA LEU A 504 -20.49 5.85 8.17
C LEU A 504 -20.88 6.90 7.13
N LEU A 505 -21.52 6.51 6.04
CA LEU A 505 -22.00 7.43 4.99
C LEU A 505 -23.09 8.38 5.51
N ASN A 506 -23.84 7.95 6.53
CA ASN A 506 -24.83 8.79 7.20
C ASN A 506 -24.18 9.72 8.24
N ASP A 507 -23.28 9.19 9.06
CA ASP A 507 -22.67 9.92 10.19
C ASP A 507 -21.49 10.81 9.77
N LEU A 508 -20.76 10.43 8.72
CA LEU A 508 -19.57 11.09 8.18
C LEU A 508 -18.52 11.44 9.24
N PRO A 509 -18.00 10.46 10.01
CA PRO A 509 -16.94 10.73 10.98
C PRO A 509 -15.66 11.27 10.32
N ALA A 510 -15.41 10.90 9.10
CA ALA A 510 -14.51 11.53 8.16
C ALA A 510 -15.28 11.82 6.86
N ILE A 511 -14.78 12.74 6.06
CA ILE A 511 -15.40 13.10 4.78
C ILE A 511 -14.55 12.57 3.63
N PRO A 512 -15.01 11.50 2.94
CA PRO A 512 -14.36 11.01 1.74
C PRO A 512 -14.29 12.08 0.66
N LEU A 513 -13.10 12.32 0.12
CA LEU A 513 -12.85 13.29 -0.95
C LEU A 513 -12.66 12.61 -2.30
N TYR A 514 -11.66 11.75 -2.39
CA TYR A 514 -11.31 11.07 -3.63
C TYR A 514 -10.46 9.82 -3.36
N TYR A 515 -10.47 8.93 -4.34
CA TYR A 515 -9.47 7.87 -4.47
C TYR A 515 -8.28 8.41 -5.26
N SER A 516 -7.07 8.28 -4.70
CA SER A 516 -5.85 8.57 -5.46
C SER A 516 -5.77 7.60 -6.63
N ASN A 517 -5.56 8.10 -7.85
CA ASN A 517 -5.37 7.20 -8.96
C ASN A 517 -4.03 6.45 -8.82
N ALA A 518 -4.05 5.15 -9.07
CA ALA A 518 -2.85 4.44 -9.47
C ALA A 518 -2.42 5.05 -10.80
N SER A 519 -1.26 5.69 -10.82
CA SER A 519 -0.78 6.43 -11.98
C SER A 519 0.67 6.10 -12.25
N GLY A 520 0.98 5.81 -13.50
CA GLY A 520 2.34 5.52 -13.92
C GLY A 520 2.49 5.54 -15.43
N VAL A 521 3.68 5.21 -15.88
CA VAL A 521 4.02 5.15 -17.30
C VAL A 521 4.85 3.92 -17.61
N ALA A 522 4.63 3.37 -18.82
CA ALA A 522 5.50 2.37 -19.40
C ALA A 522 6.09 2.84 -20.73
N SER A 523 7.27 2.33 -21.07
CA SER A 523 7.88 2.56 -22.38
C SER A 523 7.11 1.85 -23.48
N LEU A 524 7.27 2.31 -24.72
CA LEU A 524 6.69 1.66 -25.90
C LEU A 524 7.31 0.28 -26.19
N ASN A 525 8.37 -0.11 -25.48
CA ASN A 525 8.99 -1.43 -25.57
C ASN A 525 8.13 -2.51 -24.89
N VAL A 526 7.34 -2.17 -23.88
CA VAL A 526 6.37 -3.08 -23.26
C VAL A 526 5.23 -3.30 -24.24
N LYS A 527 5.02 -4.55 -24.67
CA LYS A 527 4.04 -4.91 -25.72
C LYS A 527 2.72 -5.39 -25.16
N SER A 528 2.74 -5.94 -23.95
CA SER A 528 1.53 -6.46 -23.31
C SER A 528 1.65 -6.46 -21.79
N GLY A 529 0.50 -6.61 -21.11
CA GLY A 529 0.41 -6.84 -19.66
C GLY A 529 0.69 -5.63 -18.78
N TYR A 530 0.80 -4.41 -19.33
CA TYR A 530 0.92 -3.20 -18.54
C TYR A 530 -0.42 -2.82 -17.94
N ALA A 531 -0.53 -3.02 -16.65
CA ALA A 531 -1.67 -2.64 -15.82
C ALA A 531 -1.17 -2.41 -14.39
N PHE A 532 -2.07 -1.97 -13.51
CA PHE A 532 -1.79 -1.82 -12.07
C PHE A 532 -2.67 -2.76 -11.26
N ALA A 533 -2.07 -3.38 -10.26
CA ALA A 533 -2.78 -4.17 -9.27
C ALA A 533 -3.40 -3.30 -8.18
N TRP A 534 -4.18 -3.94 -7.30
CA TRP A 534 -4.86 -3.28 -6.18
C TRP A 534 -3.91 -2.49 -5.25
N GLN A 535 -2.65 -2.92 -5.10
CA GLN A 535 -1.62 -2.22 -4.32
C GLN A 535 -1.15 -0.90 -4.95
N ASN A 536 -1.66 -0.51 -6.12
CA ASN A 536 -1.17 0.58 -6.96
C ASN A 536 0.24 0.33 -7.54
N LEU A 537 0.61 -0.92 -7.69
CA LEU A 537 1.87 -1.36 -8.30
C LEU A 537 1.62 -1.98 -9.68
N PRO A 538 2.56 -1.86 -10.62
CA PRO A 538 2.47 -2.52 -11.92
C PRO A 538 2.41 -4.05 -11.80
N THR A 539 1.69 -4.69 -12.71
CA THR A 539 1.58 -6.16 -12.81
C THR A 539 2.83 -6.75 -13.46
N TYR A 540 3.96 -6.76 -12.73
CA TYR A 540 5.28 -7.13 -13.25
C TYR A 540 5.32 -8.51 -13.90
N THR A 541 4.60 -9.50 -13.37
CA THR A 541 4.52 -10.88 -13.88
C THR A 541 3.83 -10.96 -15.25
N GLU A 542 2.88 -10.06 -15.52
CA GLU A 542 2.07 -10.05 -16.74
C GLU A 542 2.74 -9.31 -17.91
N MET A 543 3.69 -8.41 -17.63
CA MET A 543 4.32 -7.59 -18.66
C MET A 543 5.26 -8.40 -19.55
N SER A 544 5.28 -8.05 -20.85
CA SER A 544 6.20 -8.64 -21.83
C SER A 544 6.64 -7.61 -22.87
N LYS A 545 7.88 -7.76 -23.35
CA LYS A 545 8.46 -7.04 -24.49
C LYS A 545 8.30 -7.79 -25.83
N LYS A 546 7.69 -8.97 -25.80
CA LYS A 546 7.47 -9.85 -26.97
C LYS A 546 6.02 -9.90 -27.37
#